data_ca913512c52b6d87eed5746b6d55497a
#
_entry.id   ca913512c52b6d87eed5746b6d55497a
#
_cell.length_a   1.000
_cell.length_b   1.000
_cell.length_c   1.000
_cell.angle_alpha   90.00
_cell.angle_beta   90.00
_cell.angle_gamma   90.00
#
_symmetry.space_group_name_H-M   'P 1'
#
loop_
_entity.id
_entity.type
_entity.pdbx_description
1 polymer ?
#
loop_
_entity_poly.entity_id
_entity_poly.type
_entity_poly.pdbx_seq_one_letter_code
_entity_poly.pdbx_strand_id
1 'polypeptide(L)'
;ARVTTKDQHLERQLTAIKKYAPGISDNNIFIDKKTGKDFEREQYQAMKVILEHLSKASSNSDSIELIIEEMDRLGRNATGIKKELLWFKEHNIMVRILEIPTTLLDVEQNNKWVTELINSLLIEVYSAIAEQELEKREKRQAEGIAEAKKKGVYKGRKPIEVNESEFKQIYAKWKSSEITARQAMKELDLKPNTFYRRVKEYEQSL
;
A
#
# COMPACT_ATOMS: atom_id res chain seq x y z
N ALA A 1 -17.96 -7.09 5.10
CA ALA A 1 -17.66 -6.47 6.43
C ALA A 1 -16.18 -6.64 6.77
N ARG A 2 -15.62 -5.75 7.55
CA ARG A 2 -14.20 -5.79 7.96
C ARG A 2 -14.07 -5.39 9.42
N VAL A 3 -13.29 -6.15 10.22
CA VAL A 3 -13.06 -5.86 11.65
C VAL A 3 -11.57 -5.92 11.98
N THR A 4 -11.11 -4.97 12.78
CA THR A 4 -9.70 -4.91 13.20
C THR A 4 -9.44 -5.48 14.60
N THR A 5 -10.39 -5.46 15.54
CA THR A 5 -10.08 -5.86 16.93
C THR A 5 -11.24 -6.21 17.88
N LYS A 6 -12.50 -6.05 17.54
CA LYS A 6 -13.61 -6.43 18.44
C LYS A 6 -14.88 -6.86 17.70
N ASP A 7 -15.48 -7.94 18.15
CA ASP A 7 -16.73 -8.52 17.60
C ASP A 7 -17.91 -7.52 17.56
N GLN A 8 -17.94 -6.54 18.46
CA GLN A 8 -19.00 -5.50 18.53
C GLN A 8 -19.11 -4.65 17.25
N HIS A 9 -18.00 -4.37 16.56
CA HIS A 9 -18.04 -3.61 15.29
C HIS A 9 -18.54 -4.46 14.12
N LEU A 10 -18.33 -5.77 14.18
CA LEU A 10 -18.84 -6.70 13.15
C LEU A 10 -20.35 -6.82 13.21
N GLU A 11 -20.91 -7.02 14.40
CA GLU A 11 -22.35 -7.15 14.60
C GLU A 11 -23.10 -5.90 14.10
N ARG A 12 -22.56 -4.71 14.38
CA ARG A 12 -23.13 -3.46 13.86
C ARG A 12 -23.17 -3.43 12.34
N GLN A 13 -22.06 -3.80 11.68
CA GLN A 13 -21.97 -3.82 10.22
C GLN A 13 -22.94 -4.83 9.61
N LEU A 14 -23.00 -6.03 10.17
CA LEU A 14 -23.93 -7.07 9.71
C LEU A 14 -25.39 -6.65 9.89
N THR A 15 -25.69 -6.03 11.02
CA THR A 15 -27.05 -5.52 11.30
C THR A 15 -27.43 -4.43 10.28
N ALA A 16 -26.53 -3.50 9.97
CA ALA A 16 -26.77 -2.46 8.98
C ALA A 16 -27.00 -3.04 7.58
N ILE A 17 -26.17 -3.99 7.16
CA ILE A 17 -26.31 -4.67 5.86
C ILE A 17 -27.62 -5.47 5.79
N LYS A 18 -27.93 -6.28 6.80
CA LYS A 18 -29.17 -7.08 6.84
C LYS A 18 -30.43 -6.22 6.95
N LYS A 19 -30.33 -5.05 7.57
CA LYS A 19 -31.43 -4.06 7.60
C LYS A 19 -31.70 -3.48 6.23
N TYR A 20 -30.64 -3.19 5.46
CA TYR A 20 -30.77 -2.67 4.09
C TYR A 20 -31.22 -3.75 3.11
N ALA A 21 -30.68 -4.95 3.21
CA ALA A 21 -31.00 -6.10 2.36
C ALA A 21 -31.47 -7.30 3.18
N PRO A 22 -32.74 -7.34 3.63
CA PRO A 22 -33.25 -8.40 4.54
C PRO A 22 -33.21 -9.81 3.95
N GLY A 23 -33.19 -9.91 2.61
CA GLY A 23 -33.14 -11.18 1.88
C GLY A 23 -31.75 -11.70 1.57
N ILE A 24 -30.68 -11.01 2.04
CA ILE A 24 -29.31 -11.45 1.72
C ILE A 24 -28.99 -12.78 2.41
N SER A 25 -28.52 -13.75 1.62
CA SER A 25 -28.04 -15.03 2.16
C SER A 25 -26.71 -14.83 2.90
N ASP A 26 -26.51 -15.55 4.00
CA ASP A 26 -25.24 -15.52 4.75
C ASP A 26 -24.04 -15.95 3.90
N ASN A 27 -24.25 -16.80 2.90
CA ASN A 27 -23.20 -17.20 1.93
C ASN A 27 -22.72 -16.04 1.06
N ASN A 28 -23.49 -14.98 0.93
CA ASN A 28 -23.16 -13.77 0.19
C ASN A 28 -22.57 -12.67 1.09
N ILE A 29 -22.25 -13.00 2.35
CA ILE A 29 -21.65 -12.06 3.30
C ILE A 29 -20.18 -12.43 3.52
N PHE A 30 -19.29 -11.60 3.02
CA PHE A 30 -17.84 -11.79 3.11
C PHE A 30 -17.26 -11.00 4.29
N ILE A 31 -16.52 -11.65 5.17
CA ILE A 31 -16.00 -11.07 6.42
C ILE A 31 -14.50 -11.31 6.53
N ASP A 32 -13.71 -10.24 6.49
CA ASP A 32 -12.28 -10.30 6.79
C ASP A 32 -11.99 -9.83 8.22
N LYS A 33 -11.31 -10.66 9.00
CA LYS A 33 -10.92 -10.39 10.41
C LYS A 33 -9.48 -9.89 10.57
N LYS A 34 -8.82 -9.39 9.52
CA LYS A 34 -7.41 -8.98 9.56
C LYS A 34 -7.20 -7.47 9.54
N THR A 35 -6.12 -7.05 10.21
CA THR A 35 -5.64 -5.67 10.20
C THR A 35 -5.20 -5.27 8.81
N GLY A 36 -5.70 -4.18 8.34
CA GLY A 36 -5.69 -3.73 6.96
C GLY A 36 -4.36 -3.22 6.41
N LYS A 37 -3.22 -3.87 6.61
CA LYS A 37 -1.99 -3.56 5.85
C LYS A 37 -1.97 -4.21 4.48
N ASP A 38 -2.65 -5.34 4.32
CA ASP A 38 -2.62 -6.10 3.08
C ASP A 38 -3.99 -6.10 2.41
N PHE A 39 -4.02 -5.75 1.12
CA PHE A 39 -5.17 -5.92 0.23
C PHE A 39 -5.39 -7.42 -0.12
N GLU A 40 -4.50 -8.29 0.31
CA GLU A 40 -4.63 -9.74 0.22
C GLU A 40 -5.60 -10.30 1.29
N ARG A 41 -6.79 -9.72 1.36
CA ARG A 41 -7.89 -10.19 2.20
C ARG A 41 -8.54 -11.38 1.51
N GLU A 42 -8.41 -12.56 2.10
CA GLU A 42 -8.86 -13.82 1.49
C GLU A 42 -10.35 -13.77 1.11
N GLN A 43 -11.20 -13.29 2.00
CA GLN A 43 -12.65 -13.20 1.76
C GLN A 43 -12.98 -12.09 0.74
N TYR A 44 -12.26 -10.99 0.76
CA TYR A 44 -12.43 -9.94 -0.25
C TYR A 44 -12.01 -10.41 -1.65
N GLN A 45 -10.93 -11.18 -1.77
CA GLN A 45 -10.51 -11.75 -3.05
C GLN A 45 -11.49 -12.82 -3.53
N ALA A 46 -11.96 -13.69 -2.63
CA ALA A 46 -13.00 -14.67 -2.96
C ALA A 46 -14.29 -13.99 -3.46
N MET A 47 -14.71 -12.91 -2.80
CA MET A 47 -15.82 -12.09 -3.25
C MET A 47 -15.61 -11.56 -4.67
N LYS A 48 -14.43 -11.00 -4.96
CA LYS A 48 -14.12 -10.46 -6.30
C LYS A 48 -14.20 -11.53 -7.39
N VAL A 49 -13.69 -12.73 -7.13
CA VAL A 49 -13.77 -13.86 -8.06
C VAL A 49 -15.23 -14.23 -8.34
N ILE A 50 -16.06 -14.31 -7.30
CA ILE A 50 -17.49 -14.62 -7.44
C ILE A 50 -18.19 -13.50 -8.24
N LEU A 51 -17.93 -12.24 -7.92
CA LEU A 51 -18.53 -11.10 -8.61
C LEU A 51 -18.12 -11.05 -10.10
N GLU A 52 -16.87 -11.37 -10.41
CA GLU A 52 -16.38 -11.46 -11.79
C GLU A 52 -17.09 -12.59 -12.58
N HIS A 53 -17.27 -13.75 -11.95
CA HIS A 53 -18.03 -14.86 -12.57
C HIS A 53 -19.49 -14.49 -12.79
N LEU A 54 -20.14 -13.88 -11.80
CA LEU A 54 -21.51 -13.42 -11.92
C LEU A 54 -21.65 -12.36 -13.03
N SER A 55 -20.72 -11.41 -13.10
CA SER A 55 -20.71 -10.37 -14.13
C SER A 55 -20.62 -10.96 -15.56
N LYS A 56 -19.82 -12.01 -15.73
CA LYS A 56 -19.70 -12.70 -17.03
C LYS A 56 -20.92 -13.57 -17.38
N ALA A 57 -21.60 -14.10 -16.37
CA ALA A 57 -22.78 -14.96 -16.54
C ALA A 57 -24.09 -14.17 -16.66
N SER A 58 -24.12 -12.95 -16.13
CA SER A 58 -25.33 -12.12 -16.10
C SER A 58 -25.62 -11.57 -17.52
N SER A 59 -26.80 -11.86 -18.03
CA SER A 59 -27.36 -11.15 -19.18
C SER A 59 -27.67 -9.71 -18.73
N ASN A 60 -27.56 -8.73 -19.65
CA ASN A 60 -27.64 -7.26 -19.42
C ASN A 60 -28.83 -6.74 -18.57
N SER A 61 -29.74 -7.59 -18.12
CA SER A 61 -30.90 -7.22 -17.30
C SER A 61 -30.70 -7.32 -15.79
N ASP A 62 -29.75 -8.16 -15.31
CA ASP A 62 -29.58 -8.40 -13.89
C ASP A 62 -28.42 -7.53 -13.35
N SER A 63 -28.76 -6.55 -12.50
CA SER A 63 -27.74 -5.72 -11.85
C SER A 63 -27.15 -6.46 -10.64
N ILE A 64 -25.83 -6.62 -10.64
CA ILE A 64 -25.10 -7.13 -9.47
C ILE A 64 -24.81 -5.96 -8.56
N GLU A 65 -25.20 -6.10 -7.29
CA GLU A 65 -24.97 -5.07 -6.29
C GLU A 65 -23.99 -5.54 -5.21
N LEU A 66 -23.00 -4.71 -4.91
CA LEU A 66 -22.12 -4.85 -3.77
C LEU A 66 -22.53 -3.85 -2.68
N ILE A 67 -22.89 -4.35 -1.52
CA ILE A 67 -23.28 -3.52 -0.37
C ILE A 67 -22.13 -3.43 0.61
N ILE A 68 -21.71 -2.22 0.96
CA ILE A 68 -20.70 -1.95 2.00
C ILE A 68 -21.24 -0.91 2.99
N GLU A 69 -20.80 -0.96 4.25
CA GLU A 69 -21.21 0.01 5.26
C GLU A 69 -20.52 1.35 5.01
N GLU A 70 -19.20 1.35 4.93
CA GLU A 70 -18.35 2.54 4.86
C GLU A 70 -17.33 2.39 3.73
N MET A 71 -16.93 3.50 3.11
CA MET A 71 -16.00 3.51 1.98
C MET A 71 -14.60 2.95 2.33
N ASP A 72 -14.14 3.11 3.56
CA ASP A 72 -12.86 2.59 4.05
C ASP A 72 -12.78 1.05 4.04
N ARG A 73 -13.92 0.37 3.83
CA ARG A 73 -13.96 -1.09 3.63
C ARG A 73 -13.35 -1.51 2.29
N LEU A 74 -13.39 -0.64 1.28
CA LEU A 74 -12.74 -0.89 -0.01
C LEU A 74 -11.22 -0.70 0.09
N GLY A 75 -10.76 0.33 0.78
CA GLY A 75 -9.35 0.65 0.89
C GLY A 75 -9.02 1.58 2.04
N ARG A 76 -7.72 1.75 2.34
CA ARG A 76 -7.24 2.65 3.41
C ARG A 76 -6.86 4.03 2.91
N ASN A 77 -6.59 4.15 1.63
CA ASN A 77 -6.22 5.39 1.00
C ASN A 77 -7.08 5.60 -0.24
N ALA A 78 -7.19 6.84 -0.65
CA ALA A 78 -8.04 7.23 -1.76
C ALA A 78 -7.62 6.56 -3.08
N THR A 79 -6.32 6.34 -3.31
CA THR A 79 -5.81 5.64 -4.50
C THR A 79 -6.30 4.20 -4.57
N GLY A 80 -6.25 3.48 -3.45
CA GLY A 80 -6.76 2.09 -3.38
C GLY A 80 -8.26 2.04 -3.59
N ILE A 81 -9.02 2.94 -2.95
CA ILE A 81 -10.48 3.04 -3.11
C ILE A 81 -10.84 3.33 -4.57
N LYS A 82 -10.18 4.31 -5.21
CA LYS A 82 -10.35 4.61 -6.64
C LYS A 82 -10.17 3.37 -7.51
N LYS A 83 -9.08 2.61 -7.29
CA LYS A 83 -8.78 1.40 -8.06
C LYS A 83 -9.89 0.36 -7.94
N GLU A 84 -10.41 0.15 -6.72
CA GLU A 84 -11.51 -0.78 -6.49
C GLU A 84 -12.81 -0.31 -7.15
N LEU A 85 -13.16 0.98 -7.03
CA LEU A 85 -14.35 1.54 -7.66
C LEU A 85 -14.30 1.42 -9.19
N LEU A 86 -13.13 1.66 -9.80
CA LEU A 86 -12.93 1.48 -11.24
C LEU A 86 -13.13 0.01 -11.63
N TRP A 87 -12.56 -0.91 -10.85
CA TRP A 87 -12.72 -2.34 -11.09
C TRP A 87 -14.18 -2.77 -11.05
N PHE A 88 -14.97 -2.31 -10.06
CA PHE A 88 -16.40 -2.61 -9.98
C PHE A 88 -17.17 -2.02 -11.17
N LYS A 89 -16.84 -0.80 -11.58
CA LYS A 89 -17.43 -0.17 -12.76
C LYS A 89 -17.17 -0.98 -14.04
N GLU A 90 -15.91 -1.41 -14.25
CA GLU A 90 -15.51 -2.22 -15.41
C GLU A 90 -16.26 -3.57 -15.49
N HIS A 91 -16.65 -4.11 -14.34
CA HIS A 91 -17.40 -5.37 -14.25
C HIS A 91 -18.94 -5.17 -14.14
N ASN A 92 -19.44 -3.96 -14.37
CA ASN A 92 -20.86 -3.61 -14.24
C ASN A 92 -21.45 -3.97 -12.86
N ILE A 93 -20.66 -3.83 -11.80
CA ILE A 93 -21.07 -4.07 -10.41
C ILE A 93 -21.42 -2.73 -9.79
N MET A 94 -22.67 -2.61 -9.33
CA MET A 94 -23.15 -1.42 -8.63
C MET A 94 -22.70 -1.43 -7.19
N VAL A 95 -22.05 -0.36 -6.73
CA VAL A 95 -21.60 -0.26 -5.33
C VAL A 95 -22.61 0.58 -4.54
N ARG A 96 -23.23 -0.05 -3.52
CA ARG A 96 -24.12 0.59 -2.55
C ARG A 96 -23.36 0.83 -1.25
N ILE A 97 -23.28 2.07 -0.81
CA ILE A 97 -22.51 2.46 0.38
C ILE A 97 -23.49 3.04 1.40
N LEU A 98 -23.68 2.33 2.52
CA LEU A 98 -24.70 2.70 3.50
C LEU A 98 -24.45 4.07 4.14
N GLU A 99 -23.18 4.48 4.24
CA GLU A 99 -22.76 5.81 4.71
C GLU A 99 -23.10 6.93 3.71
N ILE A 100 -23.30 6.60 2.42
CA ILE A 100 -23.54 7.58 1.34
C ILE A 100 -24.95 7.37 0.78
N PRO A 101 -25.98 8.08 1.30
CA PRO A 101 -27.38 7.85 0.94
C PRO A 101 -27.66 7.97 -0.56
N THR A 102 -26.92 8.80 -1.27
CA THR A 102 -27.08 8.96 -2.73
C THR A 102 -26.79 7.70 -3.53
N THR A 103 -25.98 6.78 -2.99
CA THR A 103 -25.70 5.48 -3.62
C THR A 103 -26.81 4.47 -3.42
N LEU A 104 -27.74 4.74 -2.50
CA LEU A 104 -28.84 3.85 -2.11
C LEU A 104 -30.14 4.14 -2.86
N LEU A 105 -30.14 5.17 -3.70
CA LEU A 105 -31.32 5.52 -4.48
C LEU A 105 -31.68 4.39 -5.42
N ASP A 106 -32.88 3.83 -5.26
CA ASP A 106 -33.47 2.93 -6.23
C ASP A 106 -33.97 3.75 -7.42
N VAL A 107 -33.22 3.71 -8.48
CA VAL A 107 -33.56 4.44 -9.69
C VAL A 107 -34.29 3.47 -10.61
N GLU A 108 -35.53 3.83 -11.00
CA GLU A 108 -36.31 3.07 -11.98
C GLU A 108 -35.45 2.71 -13.20
N GLN A 109 -35.73 1.59 -13.85
CA GLN A 109 -34.93 1.06 -14.96
C GLN A 109 -34.65 2.10 -16.05
N ASN A 110 -35.53 3.07 -16.24
CA ASN A 110 -35.38 4.15 -17.22
C ASN A 110 -34.33 5.21 -16.83
N ASN A 111 -33.83 5.21 -15.59
CA ASN A 111 -32.91 6.21 -15.07
C ASN A 111 -31.58 5.61 -14.58
N LYS A 112 -31.17 4.45 -15.08
CA LYS A 112 -29.87 3.82 -14.76
C LYS A 112 -28.69 4.78 -14.87
N TRP A 113 -28.76 5.73 -15.79
CA TRP A 113 -27.76 6.77 -15.98
C TRP A 113 -27.48 7.61 -14.73
N VAL A 114 -28.48 7.80 -13.82
CA VAL A 114 -28.30 8.53 -12.57
C VAL A 114 -27.35 7.80 -11.64
N THR A 115 -27.53 6.47 -11.51
CA THR A 115 -26.63 5.64 -10.68
C THR A 115 -25.22 5.57 -11.27
N GLU A 116 -25.10 5.48 -12.59
CA GLU A 116 -23.83 5.53 -13.29
C GLU A 116 -23.13 6.89 -13.09
N LEU A 117 -23.89 7.98 -13.13
CA LEU A 117 -23.38 9.31 -12.84
C LEU A 117 -22.86 9.41 -11.40
N ILE A 118 -23.65 8.95 -10.41
CA ILE A 118 -23.25 8.96 -9.00
C ILE A 118 -21.95 8.16 -8.80
N ASN A 119 -21.86 6.95 -9.35
CA ASN A 119 -20.65 6.14 -9.27
C ASN A 119 -19.45 6.81 -9.93
N SER A 120 -19.66 7.47 -11.07
CA SER A 120 -18.62 8.24 -11.76
C SER A 120 -18.16 9.43 -10.94
N LEU A 121 -19.07 10.19 -10.34
CA LEU A 121 -18.74 11.30 -9.44
C LEU A 121 -17.97 10.84 -8.20
N LEU A 122 -18.31 9.69 -7.61
CA LEU A 122 -17.55 9.11 -6.51
C LEU A 122 -16.11 8.80 -6.93
N ILE A 123 -15.91 8.19 -8.11
CA ILE A 123 -14.58 7.92 -8.65
C ILE A 123 -13.78 9.22 -8.82
N GLU A 124 -14.40 10.26 -9.36
CA GLU A 124 -13.77 11.59 -9.55
C GLU A 124 -13.37 12.23 -8.22
N VAL A 125 -14.29 12.26 -7.25
CA VAL A 125 -14.03 12.82 -5.91
C VAL A 125 -12.88 12.08 -5.22
N TYR A 126 -12.90 10.74 -5.23
CA TYR A 126 -11.82 9.96 -4.62
C TYR A 126 -10.50 10.06 -5.41
N SER A 127 -10.56 10.34 -6.71
CA SER A 127 -9.37 10.64 -7.50
C SER A 127 -8.72 11.94 -7.04
N ALA A 128 -9.50 13.01 -6.90
CA ALA A 128 -9.00 14.30 -6.43
C ALA A 128 -8.46 14.24 -4.99
N ILE A 129 -9.13 13.50 -4.10
CA ILE A 129 -8.63 13.26 -2.73
C ILE A 129 -7.29 12.50 -2.77
N ALA A 130 -7.16 11.48 -3.63
CA ALA A 130 -5.93 10.70 -3.76
C ALA A 130 -4.74 11.54 -4.23
N GLU A 131 -4.97 12.41 -5.21
CA GLU A 131 -3.96 13.34 -5.70
C GLU A 131 -3.53 14.32 -4.61
N GLN A 132 -4.49 14.90 -3.90
CA GLN A 132 -4.18 15.82 -2.79
C GLN A 132 -3.42 15.14 -1.64
N GLU A 133 -3.76 13.88 -1.31
CA GLU A 133 -3.02 13.11 -0.30
C GLU A 133 -1.58 12.85 -0.74
N LEU A 134 -1.35 12.55 -2.02
CA LEU A 134 -0.02 12.34 -2.58
C LEU A 134 0.82 13.61 -2.48
N GLU A 135 0.30 14.74 -2.97
CA GLU A 135 0.96 16.04 -2.90
C GLU A 135 1.34 16.43 -1.45
N LYS A 136 0.39 16.26 -0.51
CA LYS A 136 0.65 16.52 0.91
C LYS A 136 1.74 15.62 1.49
N ARG A 137 1.81 14.35 1.05
CA ARG A 137 2.84 13.40 1.47
C ARG A 137 4.20 13.80 0.93
N GLU A 138 4.30 14.11 -0.35
CA GLU A 138 5.53 14.56 -1.00
C GLU A 138 6.08 15.84 -0.36
N LYS A 139 5.20 16.80 -0.10
CA LYS A 139 5.57 18.06 0.59
C LYS A 139 6.11 17.78 1.98
N ARG A 140 5.43 17.00 2.81
CA ARG A 140 5.90 16.64 4.15
C ARG A 140 7.23 15.88 4.11
N GLN A 141 7.41 15.00 3.14
CA GLN A 141 8.66 14.26 2.95
C GLN A 141 9.80 15.20 2.59
N ALA A 142 9.58 16.13 1.65
CA ALA A 142 10.58 17.12 1.25
C ALA A 142 10.98 18.03 2.43
N GLU A 143 10.00 18.53 3.18
CA GLU A 143 10.21 19.33 4.40
C GLU A 143 10.99 18.54 5.46
N GLY A 144 10.63 17.27 5.70
CA GLY A 144 11.31 16.40 6.64
C GLY A 144 12.77 16.11 6.25
N ILE A 145 13.03 15.88 4.95
CA ILE A 145 14.39 15.71 4.42
C ILE A 145 15.21 17.00 4.59
N ALA A 146 14.62 18.15 4.27
CA ALA A 146 15.29 19.44 4.41
C ALA A 146 15.69 19.71 5.86
N GLU A 147 14.80 19.44 6.80
CA GLU A 147 15.05 19.60 8.23
C GLU A 147 16.10 18.60 8.77
N ALA A 148 16.03 17.34 8.32
CA ALA A 148 17.02 16.32 8.68
C ALA A 148 18.43 16.66 8.13
N LYS A 149 18.51 17.24 6.93
CA LYS A 149 19.77 17.74 6.37
C LYS A 149 20.33 18.89 7.19
N LYS A 150 19.49 19.87 7.61
CA LYS A 150 19.92 20.98 8.49
C LYS A 150 20.46 20.47 9.82
N LYS A 151 19.84 19.45 10.40
CA LYS A 151 20.27 18.82 11.68
C LYS A 151 21.48 17.87 11.51
N GLY A 152 22.00 17.68 10.31
CA GLY A 152 23.13 16.78 10.04
C GLY A 152 22.83 15.29 10.33
N VAL A 153 21.55 14.90 10.39
CA VAL A 153 21.14 13.52 10.65
C VAL A 153 21.43 12.62 9.43
N TYR A 154 21.50 13.20 8.23
CA TYR A 154 21.77 12.48 6.99
C TYR A 154 23.29 12.21 6.84
N LYS A 155 23.77 11.19 7.54
CA LYS A 155 25.20 10.80 7.52
C LYS A 155 25.58 9.86 6.38
N GLY A 156 24.65 9.53 5.50
CA GLY A 156 24.86 8.55 4.44
C GLY A 156 24.98 7.11 4.97
N ARG A 157 25.59 6.25 4.16
CA ARG A 157 25.88 4.87 4.56
C ARG A 157 26.98 4.87 5.62
N LYS A 158 26.79 4.15 6.73
CA LYS A 158 27.84 3.98 7.73
C LYS A 158 29.11 3.45 7.09
N PRO A 159 30.28 4.06 7.37
CA PRO A 159 31.56 3.52 6.93
C PRO A 159 31.73 2.08 7.45
N ILE A 160 32.39 1.24 6.68
CA ILE A 160 32.77 -0.09 7.15
C ILE A 160 33.82 0.12 8.25
N GLU A 161 33.54 -0.35 9.46
CA GLU A 161 34.50 -0.30 10.55
C GLU A 161 35.62 -1.30 10.28
N VAL A 162 36.84 -0.82 10.29
CA VAL A 162 38.06 -1.62 10.13
C VAL A 162 38.90 -1.41 11.37
N ASN A 163 39.42 -2.49 11.95
CA ASN A 163 40.33 -2.38 13.07
C ASN A 163 41.61 -1.67 12.65
N GLU A 164 41.90 -0.50 13.19
CA GLU A 164 43.02 0.33 12.79
C GLU A 164 44.35 -0.37 13.01
N SER A 165 44.56 -1.13 14.09
CA SER A 165 45.78 -1.85 14.38
C SER A 165 46.01 -2.97 13.36
N GLU A 166 44.99 -3.71 13.00
CA GLU A 166 45.03 -4.76 11.99
C GLU A 166 45.30 -4.15 10.59
N PHE A 167 44.61 -3.06 10.28
CA PHE A 167 44.86 -2.35 9.02
C PHE A 167 46.28 -1.89 8.88
N LYS A 168 46.89 -1.31 9.90
CA LYS A 168 48.28 -0.84 9.91
C LYS A 168 49.29 -1.97 9.68
N GLN A 169 49.06 -3.12 10.31
CA GLN A 169 49.89 -4.31 10.12
C GLN A 169 49.83 -4.84 8.69
N ILE A 170 48.63 -4.99 8.16
CA ILE A 170 48.41 -5.50 6.80
C ILE A 170 48.90 -4.49 5.76
N TYR A 171 48.71 -3.18 6.00
CA TYR A 171 49.21 -2.14 5.16
C TYR A 171 50.76 -2.18 5.09
N ALA A 172 51.45 -2.37 6.21
CA ALA A 172 52.94 -2.47 6.25
C ALA A 172 53.43 -3.68 5.45
N LYS A 173 52.82 -4.85 5.63
CA LYS A 173 53.12 -6.07 4.88
C LYS A 173 52.89 -5.89 3.36
N TRP A 174 51.84 -5.19 2.99
CA TRP A 174 51.57 -4.89 1.59
C TRP A 174 52.61 -3.90 1.00
N LYS A 175 52.95 -2.85 1.71
CA LYS A 175 53.96 -1.86 1.26
C LYS A 175 55.37 -2.45 1.18
N SER A 176 55.74 -3.39 2.05
CA SER A 176 56.98 -4.14 1.97
C SER A 176 57.00 -5.24 0.91
N SER A 177 55.91 -5.38 0.11
CA SER A 177 55.74 -6.42 -0.90
C SER A 177 55.73 -7.84 -0.35
N GLU A 178 55.51 -8.03 0.95
CA GLU A 178 55.35 -9.35 1.60
C GLU A 178 54.04 -10.03 1.19
N ILE A 179 52.98 -9.24 1.03
CA ILE A 179 51.70 -9.70 0.54
C ILE A 179 51.19 -8.86 -0.65
N THR A 180 50.37 -9.46 -1.50
CA THR A 180 49.72 -8.75 -2.60
C THR A 180 48.51 -7.94 -2.12
N ALA A 181 48.14 -6.89 -2.86
CA ALA A 181 46.94 -6.09 -2.57
C ALA A 181 45.66 -6.96 -2.47
N ARG A 182 45.59 -8.02 -3.28
CA ARG A 182 44.46 -8.96 -3.26
C ARG A 182 44.39 -9.75 -1.95
N GLN A 183 45.54 -10.16 -1.41
CA GLN A 183 45.64 -10.83 -0.11
C GLN A 183 45.29 -9.88 1.02
N ALA A 184 45.82 -8.64 1.01
CA ALA A 184 45.46 -7.61 1.99
C ALA A 184 43.98 -7.30 2.02
N MET A 185 43.34 -7.17 0.86
CA MET A 185 41.88 -7.01 0.77
C MET A 185 41.09 -8.20 1.33
N LYS A 186 41.59 -9.42 1.11
CA LYS A 186 40.94 -10.64 1.63
C LYS A 186 41.08 -10.76 3.14
N GLU A 187 42.26 -10.45 3.69
CA GLU A 187 42.50 -10.47 5.15
C GLU A 187 41.64 -9.46 5.89
N LEU A 188 41.44 -8.26 5.31
CA LEU A 188 40.62 -7.18 5.89
C LEU A 188 39.13 -7.31 5.56
N ASP A 189 38.71 -8.32 4.79
CA ASP A 189 37.35 -8.44 4.24
C ASP A 189 36.83 -7.15 3.57
N LEU A 190 37.71 -6.51 2.80
CA LEU A 190 37.40 -5.24 2.13
C LEU A 190 37.30 -5.42 0.62
N LYS A 191 36.32 -4.75 0.03
CA LYS A 191 36.21 -4.60 -1.43
C LYS A 191 37.30 -3.63 -1.92
N PRO A 192 37.79 -3.78 -3.16
CA PRO A 192 38.91 -2.97 -3.72
C PRO A 192 38.73 -1.45 -3.51
N ASN A 193 37.57 -0.92 -3.85
CA ASN A 193 37.27 0.51 -3.70
C ASN A 193 37.35 1.00 -2.24
N THR A 194 36.95 0.17 -1.29
CA THR A 194 37.01 0.50 0.13
C THR A 194 38.43 0.42 0.64
N PHE A 195 39.19 -0.61 0.23
CA PHE A 195 40.60 -0.76 0.60
C PHE A 195 41.42 0.42 0.14
N TYR A 196 41.39 0.76 -1.15
CA TYR A 196 42.22 1.88 -1.68
C TYR A 196 41.80 3.25 -1.12
N ARG A 197 40.52 3.44 -0.82
CA ARG A 197 40.05 4.64 -0.10
C ARG A 197 40.68 4.73 1.29
N ARG A 198 40.66 3.63 2.05
CA ARG A 198 41.26 3.58 3.39
C ARG A 198 42.80 3.77 3.34
N VAL A 199 43.46 3.20 2.35
CA VAL A 199 44.89 3.45 2.11
C VAL A 199 45.17 4.94 1.93
N LYS A 200 44.38 5.59 1.07
CA LYS A 200 44.55 7.03 0.82
C LYS A 200 44.28 7.87 2.08
N GLU A 201 43.22 7.55 2.85
CA GLU A 201 42.93 8.21 4.11
C GLU A 201 44.06 8.05 5.13
N TYR A 202 44.64 6.85 5.22
CA TYR A 202 45.78 6.57 6.13
C TYR A 202 47.05 7.26 5.70
N GLU A 203 47.40 7.26 4.40
CA GLU A 203 48.57 7.95 3.87
C GLU A 203 48.51 9.48 4.01
N GLN A 204 47.32 10.07 4.07
CA GLN A 204 47.11 11.49 4.37
C GLN A 204 47.22 11.83 5.85
N SER A 205 47.13 10.82 6.73
CA SER A 205 47.26 10.99 8.20
C SER A 205 48.67 10.74 8.73
N LEU A 206 49.60 10.27 7.90
CA LEU A 206 51.04 10.11 8.18
C LEU A 206 51.80 11.40 7.96
#